data_0914d4a53aef502729c80ef3f8a024e3
#
_entry.id   0914d4a53aef502729c80ef3f8a024e3
#
_cell.length_a   1.000
_cell.length_b   1.000
_cell.length_c   1.000
_cell.angle_alpha   90.00
_cell.angle_beta   90.00
_cell.angle_gamma   90.00
#
_symmetry.space_group_name_H-M   'P 1'
#
loop_
_entity.id
_entity.type
_entity.pdbx_description
1 polymer ?
#
loop_
_entity_poly.entity_id
_entity_poly.type
_entity_poly.pdbx_seq_one_letter_code
_entity_poly.pdbx_strand_id
1 'polypeptide(L)'
;MGKIWRRILIGIVILAAIIGIVAKLLEPEEYTNTKPRQNTECTITQRVLDEAGKMTDKQKKDLEALIAEKEQLIGCDIVILTVNEPGLDSYDEIRDYAQAYYEDNKFGWNKANGDGIIYVDDWATGYTWMCTTGLAKTRLDDTDTEQIVDSAQGLPQLLPCL
;
A
#
# COMPACT_ATOMS: atom_id res chain seq x y z
N MET A 1 10.25 21.45 -13.21
CA MET A 1 9.85 20.11 -13.73
C MET A 1 8.36 20.15 -14.08
N GLY A 2 7.98 19.81 -15.32
CA GLY A 2 6.60 19.95 -15.79
C GLY A 2 5.64 18.97 -15.08
N LYS A 3 4.37 19.36 -14.94
CA LYS A 3 3.31 18.55 -14.30
C LYS A 3 3.22 17.11 -14.84
N ILE A 4 3.57 16.89 -16.11
CA ILE A 4 3.57 15.58 -16.77
C ILE A 4 4.67 14.67 -16.19
N TRP A 5 5.88 15.19 -15.98
CA TRP A 5 6.99 14.44 -15.41
C TRP A 5 6.71 13.99 -13.96
N ARG A 6 6.08 14.85 -13.16
CA ARG A 6 5.65 14.48 -11.80
C ARG A 6 4.64 13.33 -11.81
N ARG A 7 3.65 13.34 -12.73
CA ARG A 7 2.65 12.27 -12.85
C ARG A 7 3.25 10.93 -13.28
N ILE A 8 4.25 10.96 -14.18
CA ILE A 8 4.97 9.76 -14.62
C ILE A 8 5.81 9.21 -13.47
N LEU A 9 6.52 10.06 -12.73
CA LEU A 9 7.31 9.67 -11.57
C LEU A 9 6.46 9.02 -10.49
N ILE A 10 5.28 9.55 -10.18
CA ILE A 10 4.36 9.01 -9.18
C ILE A 10 3.89 7.59 -9.55
N GLY A 11 3.48 7.38 -10.80
CA GLY A 11 3.08 6.04 -11.26
C GLY A 11 4.21 5.02 -11.15
N ILE A 12 5.45 5.42 -11.43
CA ILE A 12 6.63 4.57 -11.28
C ILE A 12 6.93 4.27 -9.82
N VAL A 13 6.81 5.26 -8.94
CA VAL A 13 7.07 5.13 -7.51
C VAL A 13 6.08 4.17 -6.84
N ILE A 14 4.78 4.32 -7.11
CA ILE A 14 3.75 3.43 -6.57
C ILE A 14 3.92 2.00 -7.13
N LEU A 15 4.24 1.87 -8.41
CA LEU A 15 4.52 0.56 -9.02
C LEU A 15 5.75 -0.10 -8.37
N ALA A 16 6.80 0.66 -8.07
CA ALA A 16 7.99 0.16 -7.40
C ALA A 16 7.69 -0.29 -5.96
N ALA A 17 6.85 0.44 -5.21
CA ALA A 17 6.40 0.04 -3.88
C ALA A 17 5.67 -1.30 -3.91
N ILE A 18 4.72 -1.47 -4.82
CA ILE A 18 4.00 -2.75 -4.97
C ILE A 18 4.93 -3.88 -5.35
N ILE A 19 5.86 -3.67 -6.26
CA ILE A 19 6.84 -4.69 -6.64
C ILE A 19 7.72 -5.05 -5.43
N GLY A 20 8.13 -4.08 -4.62
CA GLY A 20 8.89 -4.31 -3.39
C GLY A 20 8.11 -5.14 -2.37
N ILE A 21 6.85 -4.78 -2.09
CA ILE A 21 5.93 -5.53 -1.22
C ILE A 21 5.78 -6.97 -1.72
N VAL A 22 5.52 -7.12 -3.01
CA VAL A 22 5.32 -8.44 -3.62
C VAL A 22 6.58 -9.28 -3.60
N ALA A 23 7.74 -8.71 -3.91
CA ALA A 23 9.01 -9.45 -3.88
C ALA A 23 9.29 -10.00 -2.48
N LYS A 24 9.10 -9.19 -1.44
CA LYS A 24 9.28 -9.62 -0.04
C LYS A 24 8.27 -10.67 0.41
N LEU A 25 7.02 -10.57 -0.01
CA LEU A 25 5.99 -11.56 0.32
C LEU A 25 6.13 -12.87 -0.46
N LEU A 26 6.86 -12.88 -1.57
CA LEU A 26 7.13 -14.07 -2.37
C LEU A 26 8.42 -14.81 -1.97
N GLU A 27 9.28 -14.22 -1.16
CA GLU A 27 10.42 -14.90 -0.56
C GLU A 27 10.02 -15.52 0.79
N PRO A 28 9.82 -16.83 0.94
CA PRO A 28 10.46 -17.94 0.24
C PRO A 28 9.54 -18.68 -0.75
N GLU A 29 10.13 -19.44 -1.66
CA GLU A 29 9.50 -20.19 -2.77
C GLU A 29 8.39 -21.21 -2.41
N GLU A 30 8.01 -21.34 -1.14
CA GLU A 30 7.11 -22.39 -0.66
C GLU A 30 5.66 -21.95 -0.43
N TYR A 31 5.32 -20.66 -0.47
CA TYR A 31 3.95 -20.24 -0.17
C TYR A 31 3.22 -19.69 -1.38
N THR A 32 2.34 -20.48 -1.93
CA THR A 32 1.33 -20.00 -2.88
C THR A 32 -0.05 -20.18 -2.25
N ASN A 33 -0.79 -19.09 -2.10
CA ASN A 33 -2.15 -19.16 -1.60
C ASN A 33 -3.06 -19.83 -2.66
N THR A 34 -3.74 -20.89 -2.25
CA THR A 34 -4.71 -21.60 -3.10
C THR A 34 -6.16 -21.30 -2.75
N LYS A 35 -6.40 -20.52 -1.70
CA LYS A 35 -7.74 -20.20 -1.23
C LYS A 35 -8.23 -18.88 -1.86
N PRO A 36 -9.51 -18.80 -2.26
CA PRO A 36 -10.09 -17.55 -2.66
C PRO A 36 -10.21 -16.59 -1.46
N ARG A 37 -10.40 -15.31 -1.76
CA ARG A 37 -10.72 -14.31 -0.73
C ARG A 37 -11.98 -14.70 0.03
N GLN A 38 -11.93 -14.66 1.36
CA GLN A 38 -13.02 -15.12 2.24
C GLN A 38 -13.77 -13.95 2.90
N ASN A 39 -13.17 -12.76 2.97
CA ASN A 39 -13.80 -11.59 3.56
C ASN A 39 -14.96 -11.09 2.69
N THR A 40 -16.15 -11.12 3.24
CA THR A 40 -17.39 -10.65 2.60
C THR A 40 -17.93 -9.34 3.21
N GLU A 41 -17.28 -8.83 4.26
CA GLU A 41 -17.71 -7.62 4.94
C GLU A 41 -17.16 -6.34 4.28
N CYS A 42 -16.01 -6.42 3.63
CA CYS A 42 -15.48 -5.31 2.85
C CYS A 42 -16.26 -5.17 1.54
N THR A 43 -16.91 -4.04 1.36
CA THR A 43 -17.70 -3.74 0.16
C THR A 43 -16.91 -3.00 -0.91
N ILE A 44 -15.70 -2.51 -0.57
CA ILE A 44 -14.81 -1.84 -1.52
C ILE A 44 -14.13 -2.91 -2.37
N THR A 45 -14.35 -2.83 -3.67
CA THR A 45 -13.76 -3.77 -4.64
C THR A 45 -12.46 -3.25 -5.25
N GLN A 46 -12.29 -1.93 -5.30
CA GLN A 46 -11.04 -1.30 -5.76
C GLN A 46 -9.95 -1.46 -4.70
N ARG A 47 -8.72 -1.56 -5.18
CA ARG A 47 -7.52 -1.59 -4.36
C ARG A 47 -6.65 -0.35 -4.54
N VAL A 48 -6.88 0.41 -5.59
CA VAL A 48 -6.20 1.68 -5.87
C VAL A 48 -7.20 2.83 -5.68
N LEU A 49 -7.13 3.45 -4.52
CA LEU A 49 -8.01 4.52 -4.06
C LEU A 49 -7.27 5.85 -4.20
N ASP A 50 -7.38 6.47 -5.38
CA ASP A 50 -6.68 7.72 -5.69
C ASP A 50 -7.55 8.94 -5.35
N GLU A 51 -7.76 9.20 -4.06
CA GLU A 51 -8.54 10.34 -3.57
C GLU A 51 -7.83 11.68 -3.81
N ALA A 52 -6.50 11.67 -3.84
CA ALA A 52 -5.70 12.85 -4.21
C ALA A 52 -5.75 13.19 -5.71
N GLY A 53 -6.29 12.31 -6.56
CA GLY A 53 -6.39 12.51 -8.01
C GLY A 53 -5.03 12.63 -8.71
N LYS A 54 -4.05 11.83 -8.29
CA LYS A 54 -2.67 11.90 -8.78
C LYS A 54 -2.37 10.91 -9.89
N MET A 55 -3.21 9.89 -10.04
CA MET A 55 -3.02 8.83 -11.02
C MET A 55 -3.94 9.02 -12.23
N THR A 56 -3.47 8.61 -13.40
CA THR A 56 -4.30 8.46 -14.59
C THR A 56 -5.14 7.18 -14.49
N ASP A 57 -6.26 7.13 -15.22
CA ASP A 57 -7.11 5.93 -15.24
C ASP A 57 -6.36 4.69 -15.74
N LYS A 58 -5.41 4.88 -16.69
CA LYS A 58 -4.56 3.79 -17.13
C LYS A 58 -3.67 3.26 -16.00
N GLN A 59 -3.03 4.14 -15.23
CA GLN A 59 -2.19 3.74 -14.10
C GLN A 59 -3.00 3.00 -13.04
N LYS A 60 -4.18 3.52 -12.67
CA LYS A 60 -5.09 2.83 -11.74
C LYS A 60 -5.43 1.43 -12.22
N LYS A 61 -5.84 1.31 -13.49
CA LYS A 61 -6.21 0.02 -14.08
C LYS A 61 -5.05 -0.98 -14.11
N ASP A 62 -3.87 -0.52 -14.49
CA ASP A 62 -2.68 -1.39 -14.56
C ASP A 62 -2.28 -1.88 -13.16
N LEU A 63 -2.37 -1.00 -12.14
CA LEU A 63 -2.12 -1.35 -10.74
C LEU A 63 -3.17 -2.30 -10.18
N GLU A 64 -4.45 -2.05 -10.42
CA GLU A 64 -5.54 -2.95 -10.00
C GLU A 64 -5.34 -4.37 -10.54
N ALA A 65 -4.96 -4.50 -11.81
CA ALA A 65 -4.70 -5.81 -12.41
C ALA A 65 -3.51 -6.52 -11.75
N LEU A 66 -2.43 -5.80 -11.48
CA LEU A 66 -1.26 -6.34 -10.80
C LEU A 66 -1.58 -6.75 -9.37
N ILE A 67 -2.29 -5.89 -8.63
CA ILE A 67 -2.69 -6.16 -7.25
C ILE A 67 -3.56 -7.41 -7.20
N ALA A 68 -4.57 -7.53 -8.06
CA ALA A 68 -5.46 -8.69 -8.08
C ALA A 68 -4.72 -10.01 -8.29
N GLU A 69 -3.72 -10.02 -9.19
CA GLU A 69 -2.83 -11.17 -9.39
C GLU A 69 -2.06 -11.51 -8.11
N LYS A 70 -1.48 -10.49 -7.46
CA LYS A 70 -0.61 -10.68 -6.30
C LYS A 70 -1.38 -11.01 -5.03
N GLU A 71 -2.52 -10.37 -4.78
CA GLU A 71 -3.42 -10.71 -3.68
C GLU A 71 -3.81 -12.19 -3.70
N GLN A 72 -4.17 -12.71 -4.88
CA GLN A 72 -4.50 -14.14 -5.02
C GLN A 72 -3.30 -15.04 -4.72
N LEU A 73 -2.11 -14.63 -5.12
CA LEU A 73 -0.89 -15.42 -4.92
C LEU A 73 -0.47 -15.48 -3.44
N ILE A 74 -0.57 -14.35 -2.73
CA ILE A 74 -0.08 -14.23 -1.36
C ILE A 74 -1.15 -14.47 -0.28
N GLY A 75 -2.42 -14.32 -0.63
CA GLY A 75 -3.54 -14.43 0.31
C GLY A 75 -3.65 -13.24 1.27
N CYS A 76 -3.32 -12.04 0.82
CA CYS A 76 -3.42 -10.79 1.57
C CYS A 76 -4.07 -9.71 0.69
N ASP A 77 -4.92 -8.85 1.27
CA ASP A 77 -5.36 -7.63 0.60
C ASP A 77 -4.17 -6.66 0.45
N ILE A 78 -4.06 -5.99 -0.69
CA ILE A 78 -3.06 -4.93 -0.95
C ILE A 78 -3.82 -3.68 -1.34
N VAL A 79 -3.85 -2.68 -0.47
CA VAL A 79 -4.57 -1.42 -0.68
C VAL A 79 -3.57 -0.29 -0.89
N ILE A 80 -3.79 0.53 -1.91
CA ILE A 80 -3.06 1.76 -2.16
C ILE A 80 -4.03 2.92 -2.05
N LEU A 81 -3.73 3.85 -1.18
CA LEU A 81 -4.52 5.04 -0.93
C LEU A 81 -3.66 6.28 -1.12
N THR A 82 -4.08 7.19 -1.99
CA THR A 82 -3.51 8.53 -2.06
C THR A 82 -4.52 9.54 -1.54
N VAL A 83 -4.10 10.42 -0.64
CA VAL A 83 -4.95 11.45 -0.03
C VAL A 83 -4.34 12.85 -0.16
N ASN A 84 -5.09 13.86 0.19
CA ASN A 84 -4.63 15.25 0.24
C ASN A 84 -5.15 15.91 1.53
N GLU A 85 -4.69 15.36 2.68
CA GLU A 85 -5.15 15.68 4.02
C GLU A 85 -4.13 16.54 4.77
N PRO A 86 -4.32 17.85 4.87
CA PRO A 86 -3.32 18.76 5.49
C PRO A 86 -3.16 18.57 7.00
N GLY A 87 -4.01 17.75 7.63
CA GLY A 87 -3.93 17.44 9.05
C GLY A 87 -3.06 16.23 9.39
N LEU A 88 -2.50 15.50 8.39
CA LEU A 88 -1.62 14.36 8.62
C LEU A 88 -0.16 14.84 8.62
N ASP A 89 0.22 15.69 9.58
CA ASP A 89 1.51 16.39 9.58
C ASP A 89 2.59 15.71 10.46
N SER A 90 2.35 14.45 10.85
CA SER A 90 3.31 13.61 11.56
C SER A 90 3.19 12.13 11.17
N TYR A 91 4.25 11.35 11.45
CA TYR A 91 4.22 9.90 11.24
C TYR A 91 3.16 9.19 12.09
N ASP A 92 2.88 9.69 13.28
CA ASP A 92 1.85 9.11 14.13
C ASP A 92 0.45 9.32 13.54
N GLU A 93 0.18 10.50 13.00
CA GLU A 93 -1.13 10.81 12.41
C GLU A 93 -1.38 10.02 11.12
N ILE A 94 -0.39 9.92 10.22
CA ILE A 94 -0.58 9.14 9.00
C ILE A 94 -0.66 7.64 9.29
N ARG A 95 0.06 7.14 10.30
CA ARG A 95 -0.06 5.76 10.78
C ARG A 95 -1.48 5.49 11.27
N ASP A 96 -1.97 6.32 12.18
CA ASP A 96 -3.28 6.14 12.79
C ASP A 96 -4.40 6.28 11.74
N TYR A 97 -4.23 7.20 10.80
CA TYR A 97 -5.12 7.35 9.65
C TYR A 97 -5.14 6.09 8.77
N ALA A 98 -3.97 5.57 8.40
CA ALA A 98 -3.85 4.37 7.58
C ALA A 98 -4.51 3.16 8.27
N GLN A 99 -4.27 2.98 9.57
CA GLN A 99 -4.87 1.92 10.35
C GLN A 99 -6.40 2.08 10.43
N ALA A 100 -6.88 3.26 10.78
CA ALA A 100 -8.32 3.53 10.86
C ALA A 100 -9.01 3.32 9.51
N TYR A 101 -8.41 3.79 8.42
CA TYR A 101 -8.97 3.61 7.07
C TYR A 101 -9.09 2.13 6.69
N TYR A 102 -8.08 1.32 7.03
CA TYR A 102 -8.11 -0.12 6.79
C TYR A 102 -9.21 -0.81 7.61
N GLU A 103 -9.32 -0.47 8.88
CA GLU A 103 -10.27 -1.08 9.83
C GLU A 103 -11.71 -0.68 9.52
N ASP A 104 -11.98 0.59 9.29
CA ASP A 104 -13.33 1.12 9.01
C ASP A 104 -13.91 0.54 7.71
N ASN A 105 -13.07 0.34 6.72
CA ASN A 105 -13.46 -0.26 5.43
C ASN A 105 -13.40 -1.79 5.44
N LYS A 106 -13.03 -2.39 6.59
CA LYS A 106 -13.01 -3.85 6.80
C LYS A 106 -12.17 -4.61 5.79
N PHE A 107 -11.05 -4.03 5.35
CA PHE A 107 -10.12 -4.72 4.48
C PHE A 107 -9.55 -5.97 5.13
N GLY A 108 -9.05 -6.90 4.34
CA GLY A 108 -8.44 -8.16 4.76
C GLY A 108 -8.88 -9.33 3.91
N TRP A 109 -7.96 -10.20 3.56
CA TRP A 109 -8.21 -11.33 2.66
C TRP A 109 -9.10 -12.40 3.28
N ASN A 110 -8.78 -12.81 4.50
CA ASN A 110 -9.42 -13.93 5.19
C ASN A 110 -10.67 -13.53 5.98
N LYS A 111 -10.71 -12.31 6.48
CA LYS A 111 -11.82 -11.73 7.28
C LYS A 111 -11.68 -10.22 7.34
N ALA A 112 -12.70 -9.53 7.84
CA ALA A 112 -12.60 -8.11 8.18
C ALA A 112 -11.41 -7.84 9.10
N ASN A 113 -10.61 -6.81 8.79
CA ASN A 113 -9.40 -6.42 9.50
C ASN A 113 -8.36 -7.55 9.61
N GLY A 114 -8.39 -8.46 8.62
CA GLY A 114 -7.53 -9.65 8.57
C GLY A 114 -6.24 -9.42 7.78
N ASP A 115 -5.86 -10.44 7.01
CA ASP A 115 -4.57 -10.47 6.32
C ASP A 115 -4.49 -9.40 5.21
N GLY A 116 -3.57 -8.46 5.35
CA GLY A 116 -3.41 -7.42 4.33
C GLY A 116 -2.41 -6.33 4.65
N ILE A 117 -2.34 -5.40 3.71
CA ILE A 117 -1.43 -4.25 3.68
C ILE A 117 -2.22 -3.04 3.20
N ILE A 118 -1.99 -1.88 3.80
CA ILE A 118 -2.37 -0.60 3.26
C ILE A 118 -1.16 0.32 3.16
N TYR A 119 -0.96 0.89 1.98
CA TYR A 119 0.01 1.96 1.71
C TYR A 119 -0.74 3.26 1.53
N VAL A 120 -0.41 4.28 2.31
CA VAL A 120 -1.00 5.61 2.26
C VAL A 120 0.06 6.64 1.87
N ASP A 121 -0.26 7.47 0.89
CA ASP A 121 0.58 8.58 0.43
C ASP A 121 -0.20 9.89 0.51
N ASP A 122 0.17 10.77 1.45
CA ASP A 122 -0.48 12.06 1.62
C ASP A 122 0.25 13.16 0.84
N TRP A 123 -0.45 13.73 -0.12
CA TRP A 123 0.06 14.75 -1.04
C TRP A 123 0.01 16.18 -0.49
N ALA A 124 -0.72 16.40 0.61
CA ALA A 124 -0.75 17.70 1.27
C ALA A 124 0.52 17.91 2.09
N THR A 125 0.95 16.90 2.81
CA THR A 125 2.06 16.99 3.77
C THR A 125 3.32 16.30 3.28
N GLY A 126 3.18 15.31 2.36
CA GLY A 126 4.29 14.50 1.85
C GLY A 126 4.63 13.32 2.75
N TYR A 127 3.85 13.07 3.80
CA TYR A 127 4.02 11.87 4.60
C TYR A 127 3.47 10.64 3.90
N THR A 128 4.14 9.52 4.12
CA THR A 128 3.77 8.22 3.58
C THR A 128 3.89 7.16 4.66
N TRP A 129 2.96 6.22 4.70
CA TRP A 129 2.97 5.12 5.66
C TRP A 129 2.49 3.81 5.06
N MET A 130 3.00 2.71 5.61
CA MET A 130 2.52 1.37 5.29
C MET A 130 2.16 0.63 6.58
N CYS A 131 0.90 0.17 6.68
CA CYS A 131 0.45 -0.73 7.73
C CYS A 131 0.34 -2.16 7.19
N THR A 132 0.74 -3.11 8.02
CA THR A 132 0.59 -4.55 7.76
C THR A 132 -0.27 -5.20 8.81
N THR A 133 -1.12 -6.15 8.43
CA THR A 133 -2.00 -6.88 9.34
C THR A 133 -1.96 -8.38 9.06
N GLY A 134 -2.28 -9.17 10.08
CA GLY A 134 -2.38 -10.63 9.96
C GLY A 134 -1.11 -11.28 9.41
N LEU A 135 -1.27 -12.06 8.33
CA LEU A 135 -0.16 -12.77 7.69
C LEU A 135 0.94 -11.84 7.18
N ALA A 136 0.56 -10.69 6.62
CA ALA A 136 1.55 -9.71 6.14
C ALA A 136 2.46 -9.22 7.27
N LYS A 137 1.91 -8.94 8.45
CA LYS A 137 2.69 -8.52 9.62
C LYS A 137 3.66 -9.60 10.13
N THR A 138 3.37 -10.87 9.89
CA THR A 138 4.29 -11.96 10.29
C THR A 138 5.45 -12.16 9.31
N ARG A 139 5.36 -11.59 8.11
CA ARG A 139 6.34 -11.77 7.03
C ARG A 139 7.17 -10.52 6.75
N LEU A 140 6.61 -9.37 7.04
CA LEU A 140 7.27 -8.07 6.88
C LEU A 140 7.50 -7.49 8.27
N ASP A 141 8.73 -7.30 8.64
CA ASP A 141 9.06 -6.54 9.84
C ASP A 141 9.08 -5.03 9.59
N ASP A 142 9.30 -4.24 10.64
CA ASP A 142 9.31 -2.78 10.52
C ASP A 142 10.40 -2.28 9.56
N THR A 143 11.56 -2.96 9.53
CA THR A 143 12.65 -2.62 8.61
C THR A 143 12.27 -2.87 7.15
N ASP A 144 11.55 -3.97 6.88
CA ASP A 144 11.05 -4.28 5.54
C ASP A 144 10.04 -3.23 5.08
N THR A 145 9.11 -2.82 5.96
CA THR A 145 8.11 -1.80 5.64
C THR A 145 8.73 -0.43 5.38
N GLU A 146 9.70 -0.01 6.19
CA GLU A 146 10.47 1.22 5.97
C GLU A 146 11.21 1.20 4.63
N GLN A 147 11.93 0.12 4.31
CA GLN A 147 12.63 0.00 3.03
C GLN A 147 11.70 0.07 1.82
N ILE A 148 10.50 -0.49 1.92
CA ILE A 148 9.48 -0.43 0.86
C ILE A 148 8.99 0.99 0.69
N VAL A 149 8.67 1.69 1.78
CA VAL A 149 8.22 3.09 1.77
C VAL A 149 9.30 3.99 1.18
N ASP A 150 10.54 3.87 1.63
CA ASP A 150 11.68 4.65 1.12
C ASP A 150 11.91 4.43 -0.39
N SER A 151 11.82 3.17 -0.83
CA SER A 151 11.93 2.82 -2.24
C SER A 151 10.80 3.44 -3.08
N ALA A 152 9.60 3.54 -2.51
CA ALA A 152 8.45 4.14 -3.15
C ALA A 152 8.57 5.65 -3.29
N GLN A 153 9.16 6.33 -2.32
CA GLN A 153 9.36 7.79 -2.35
C GLN A 153 10.49 8.23 -3.29
N GLY A 154 11.34 7.31 -3.74
CA GLY A 154 12.41 7.59 -4.71
C GLY A 154 13.48 8.56 -4.19
N LEU A 155 13.58 8.76 -2.88
CA LEU A 155 14.57 9.56 -2.20
C LEU A 155 15.21 8.75 -1.08
N PRO A 156 16.56 8.70 -1.00
CA PRO A 156 17.18 8.28 0.22
C PRO A 156 16.88 9.35 1.27
N GLN A 157 15.90 9.15 2.10
CA GLN A 157 15.73 9.96 3.30
C GLN A 157 16.83 9.58 4.27
N LEU A 158 17.96 10.31 4.16
CA LEU A 158 18.96 10.37 5.20
C LEU A 158 18.38 11.17 6.39
N LEU A 159 17.52 10.57 7.17
CA LEU A 159 17.21 11.04 8.51
C LEU A 159 17.72 9.98 9.47
N PRO A 160 18.71 10.34 10.32
CA PRO A 160 19.14 9.43 11.36
C PRO A 160 17.99 9.23 12.35
N CYS A 161 17.71 7.98 12.66
CA CYS A 161 16.94 7.64 13.85
C CYS A 161 17.68 8.23 15.07
N LEU A 162 17.07 9.20 15.73
CA LEU A 162 17.42 9.62 17.09
C LEU A 162 16.46 8.98 18.06
#